data_1722afa603f1e98748a8ee01b2fef971
#
_entry.id   1722afa603f1e98748a8ee01b2fef971
#
_cell.length_a   1.000
_cell.length_b   1.000
_cell.length_c   1.000
_cell.angle_alpha   90.00
_cell.angle_beta   90.00
_cell.angle_gamma   90.00
#
_symmetry.space_group_name_H-M   'P 1'
#
loop_
_entity.id
_entity.type
_entity.pdbx_description
1 polymer ?
#
loop_
_entity_poly.entity_id
_entity_poly.type
_entity_poly.pdbx_seq_one_letter_code
_entity_poly.pdbx_strand_id
1 'polypeptide(L)'
;MRSEKAGAEKRVFPRIPVALTAHCRIGNRFIRDAVADLSEGGLYLRTRELARPGTPVRVALALPFADGPRYCTLVGAVARVDRDARGLAKGLGVSFAEVDTQMRDKEALRGFLSAAA
;
A
#
# COMPACT_ATOMS: atom_id res chain seq x y z
N MET A 1 25.74 2.52 -12.63
CA MET A 1 25.14 2.89 -12.10
C MET A 1 24.03 2.47 -12.03
N ARG A 2 23.60 2.14 -11.93
CA ARG A 2 22.64 2.07 -11.80
C ARG A 2 21.91 1.35 -10.81
N SER A 3 22.39 0.41 -9.83
CA SER A 3 21.53 -0.26 -8.94
C SER A 3 21.10 0.59 -7.79
N GLU A 4 21.89 1.48 -7.40
CA GLU A 4 21.36 2.40 -6.45
C GLU A 4 20.34 3.28 -7.09
N LYS A 5 20.38 3.38 -8.41
CA LYS A 5 19.29 3.98 -9.09
C LYS A 5 18.02 3.26 -8.88
N ALA A 6 18.04 1.95 -8.88
CA ALA A 6 16.85 1.19 -8.61
C ALA A 6 16.31 1.51 -7.23
N GLY A 7 17.17 1.67 -6.25
CA GLY A 7 16.73 2.08 -4.93
C GLY A 7 16.11 3.45 -4.93
N ALA A 8 16.72 4.37 -5.66
CA ALA A 8 16.19 5.72 -5.76
C ALA A 8 14.86 5.74 -6.48
N GLU A 9 14.72 4.93 -7.52
CA GLU A 9 13.48 4.87 -8.28
C GLU A 9 12.31 4.43 -7.43
N LYS A 10 12.55 3.57 -6.47
CA LYS A 10 11.49 3.15 -5.58
C LYS A 10 10.97 4.28 -4.73
N ARG A 11 11.68 5.39 -4.68
CA ARG A 11 11.30 6.54 -3.88
C ARG A 11 10.81 7.69 -4.71
N VAL A 12 10.46 7.43 -5.96
CA VAL A 12 9.88 8.44 -6.82
C VAL A 12 8.63 9.04 -6.18
N PHE A 13 7.86 8.22 -5.49
CA PHE A 13 6.64 8.67 -4.84
C PHE A 13 6.89 8.84 -3.35
N PRO A 14 6.68 10.05 -2.81
CA PRO A 14 6.85 10.28 -1.37
C PRO A 14 5.88 9.42 -0.56
N ARG A 15 6.36 8.90 0.55
CA ARG A 15 5.55 8.13 1.48
C ARG A 15 5.07 9.04 2.57
N ILE A 16 3.80 8.94 2.89
CA ILE A 16 3.17 9.77 3.90
C ILE A 16 2.69 8.87 5.02
N PRO A 17 3.08 9.13 6.27
CA PRO A 17 2.56 8.37 7.40
C PRO A 17 1.05 8.58 7.50
N VAL A 18 0.33 7.51 7.74
CA VAL A 18 -1.12 7.56 7.87
C VAL A 18 -1.57 6.67 9.01
N ALA A 19 -2.81 6.87 9.43
CA ALA A 19 -3.45 6.02 10.43
C ALA A 19 -4.77 5.55 9.85
N LEU A 20 -4.68 4.64 8.88
CA LEU A 20 -5.85 4.13 8.18
C LEU A 20 -5.95 2.63 8.41
N THR A 21 -7.16 2.11 8.30
CA THR A 21 -7.40 0.67 8.32
C THR A 21 -7.72 0.23 6.90
N ALA A 22 -7.07 -0.85 6.47
CA ALA A 22 -7.30 -1.41 5.15
C ALA A 22 -8.01 -2.75 5.26
N HIS A 23 -8.93 -2.98 4.35
CA HIS A 23 -9.52 -4.29 4.14
C HIS A 23 -8.84 -4.87 2.92
N CYS A 24 -8.14 -5.98 3.09
CA CYS A 24 -7.28 -6.51 2.03
C CYS A 24 -7.67 -7.93 1.68
N ARG A 25 -7.50 -8.24 0.40
CA ARG A 25 -7.47 -9.61 -0.05
C ARG A 25 -6.04 -9.90 -0.49
N ILE A 26 -5.38 -10.81 0.21
CA ILE A 26 -4.00 -11.20 -0.10
C ILE A 26 -4.05 -12.66 -0.55
N GLY A 27 -3.86 -12.88 -1.85
CA GLY A 27 -4.12 -14.18 -2.42
C GLY A 27 -5.58 -14.57 -2.17
N ASN A 28 -5.80 -15.61 -1.39
CA ASN A 28 -7.15 -16.09 -1.05
C ASN A 28 -7.63 -15.64 0.32
N ARG A 29 -6.87 -14.82 1.02
CA ARG A 29 -7.15 -14.50 2.41
C ARG A 29 -7.64 -13.09 2.54
N PHE A 30 -8.62 -12.91 3.41
CA PHE A 30 -9.17 -11.58 3.70
C PHE A 30 -8.68 -11.16 5.06
N ILE A 31 -8.07 -9.99 5.15
CA ILE A 31 -7.57 -9.46 6.40
C ILE A 31 -7.97 -8.01 6.54
N ARG A 32 -7.89 -7.52 7.77
CA ARG A 32 -8.14 -6.13 8.10
C ARG A 32 -7.03 -5.69 9.03
N ASP A 33 -6.20 -4.76 8.57
CA ASP A 33 -5.04 -4.33 9.35
C ASP A 33 -4.72 -2.87 9.09
N ALA A 34 -3.82 -2.33 9.89
CA ALA A 34 -3.47 -0.93 9.84
C ALA A 34 -2.47 -0.65 8.72
N VAL A 35 -2.68 0.48 8.04
CA VAL A 35 -1.74 1.01 7.06
C VAL A 35 -0.87 2.03 7.77
N ALA A 36 0.44 1.86 7.71
CA ALA A 36 1.38 2.76 8.38
C ALA A 36 1.81 3.91 7.50
N ASP A 37 1.95 3.68 6.20
CA ASP A 37 2.27 4.74 5.26
C ASP A 37 1.66 4.43 3.90
N LEU A 38 1.54 5.47 3.07
CA LEU A 38 0.85 5.40 1.81
C LEU A 38 1.54 6.32 0.81
N SER A 39 1.64 5.87 -0.45
CA SER A 39 2.17 6.67 -1.54
C SER A 39 1.42 6.33 -2.81
N GLU A 40 1.72 7.02 -3.91
CA GLU A 40 1.14 6.65 -5.20
C GLU A 40 1.57 5.26 -5.65
N GLY A 41 2.73 4.81 -5.22
CA GLY A 41 3.29 3.54 -5.67
C GLY A 41 3.01 2.36 -4.77
N GLY A 42 2.50 2.56 -3.57
CA GLY A 42 2.27 1.45 -2.67
C GLY A 42 1.95 1.87 -1.26
N LEU A 43 1.90 0.89 -0.38
CA LEU A 43 1.67 1.13 1.03
C LEU A 43 2.42 0.12 1.88
N TYR A 44 2.53 0.43 3.16
CA TYR A 44 3.04 -0.50 4.15
C TYR A 44 1.90 -0.92 5.07
N LEU A 45 1.66 -2.21 5.13
CA LEU A 45 0.58 -2.79 5.92
C LEU A 45 1.17 -3.45 7.16
N ARG A 46 0.73 -3.04 8.32
CA ARG A 46 1.16 -3.66 9.58
C ARG A 46 0.33 -4.91 9.80
N THR A 47 0.91 -6.04 9.49
CA THR A 47 0.18 -7.31 9.57
C THR A 47 1.13 -8.43 9.95
N ARG A 48 0.59 -9.45 10.58
CA ARG A 48 1.32 -10.68 10.85
C ARG A 48 1.07 -11.73 9.78
N GLU A 49 0.33 -11.38 8.74
CA GLU A 49 0.10 -12.29 7.62
C GLU A 49 1.40 -12.51 6.87
N LEU A 50 1.67 -13.75 6.54
CA LEU A 50 2.84 -14.12 5.78
C LEU A 50 2.40 -14.36 4.34
N ALA A 51 3.05 -13.66 3.41
CA ALA A 51 2.75 -13.80 2.00
C ALA A 51 4.03 -13.64 1.21
N ARG A 52 4.14 -14.38 0.11
CA ARG A 52 5.34 -14.30 -0.72
C ARG A 52 5.32 -13.06 -1.58
N PRO A 53 6.48 -12.47 -1.85
CA PRO A 53 6.54 -11.39 -2.85
C PRO A 53 5.92 -11.85 -4.15
N GLY A 54 5.15 -10.97 -4.78
CA GLY A 54 4.41 -11.28 -6.00
C GLY A 54 2.98 -11.73 -5.75
N THR A 55 2.60 -12.06 -4.51
CA THR A 55 1.22 -12.44 -4.20
C THR A 55 0.28 -11.29 -4.52
N PRO A 56 -0.78 -11.51 -5.29
CA PRO A 56 -1.73 -10.43 -5.61
C PRO A 56 -2.42 -9.89 -4.37
N VAL A 57 -2.58 -8.57 -4.35
CA VAL A 57 -3.23 -7.89 -3.23
C VAL A 57 -4.26 -6.92 -3.78
N ARG A 58 -5.42 -6.89 -3.14
CA ARG A 58 -6.45 -5.90 -3.40
C ARG A 58 -6.72 -5.19 -2.08
N VAL A 59 -6.64 -3.87 -2.06
CA VAL A 59 -6.74 -3.08 -0.85
C VAL A 59 -7.91 -2.13 -0.96
N ALA A 60 -8.84 -2.20 -0.02
CA ALA A 60 -9.95 -1.26 0.06
C ALA A 60 -9.69 -0.29 1.21
N LEU A 61 -9.72 1.00 0.90
CA LEU A 61 -9.45 2.07 1.85
C LEU A 61 -10.57 3.10 1.83
N ALA A 62 -10.83 3.67 3.00
CA ALA A 62 -11.65 4.87 3.10
C ALA A 62 -10.69 6.04 3.33
N LEU A 63 -10.46 6.83 2.28
CA LEU A 63 -9.56 7.97 2.36
C LEU A 63 -10.31 9.17 2.91
N PRO A 64 -9.84 9.79 4.00
CA PRO A 64 -10.54 10.95 4.56
C PRO A 64 -10.27 12.20 3.73
N PHE A 65 -11.35 12.89 3.38
CA PHE A 65 -11.30 14.19 2.72
C PHE A 65 -12.11 15.16 3.56
N ALA A 66 -11.95 16.45 3.31
CA ALA A 66 -12.64 17.47 4.08
C ALA A 66 -14.16 17.33 3.99
N ASP A 67 -14.67 16.86 2.85
CA ASP A 67 -16.11 16.69 2.63
C ASP A 67 -16.58 15.26 2.92
N GLY A 68 -15.75 14.43 3.53
CA GLY A 68 -16.13 13.09 3.90
C GLY A 68 -15.23 12.05 3.24
N PRO A 69 -15.39 10.78 3.61
CA PRO A 69 -14.51 9.74 3.11
C PRO A 69 -14.78 9.42 1.65
N ARG A 70 -13.74 9.06 0.94
CA ARG A 70 -13.84 8.48 -0.40
C ARG A 70 -13.27 7.08 -0.37
N TYR A 71 -14.05 6.14 -0.86
CA TYR A 71 -13.64 4.75 -0.86
C TYR A 71 -12.91 4.45 -2.14
N CYS A 72 -11.76 3.80 -2.02
CA CYS A 72 -11.02 3.41 -3.20
C CYS A 72 -10.49 1.98 -3.04
N THR A 73 -10.30 1.32 -4.17
CA THR A 73 -9.73 -0.02 -4.24
C THR A 73 -8.45 0.04 -5.05
N LEU A 74 -7.37 -0.39 -4.44
CA LEU A 74 -6.06 -0.36 -5.07
C LEU A 74 -5.61 -1.80 -5.28
N VAL A 75 -5.03 -2.05 -6.44
CA VAL A 75 -4.62 -3.39 -6.84
C VAL A 75 -3.12 -3.42 -6.95
N GLY A 76 -2.51 -4.47 -6.45
CA GLY A 76 -1.07 -4.60 -6.52
C GLY A 76 -0.60 -5.98 -6.11
N ALA A 77 0.61 -6.03 -5.61
CA ALA A 77 1.22 -7.28 -5.19
C ALA A 77 2.14 -7.02 -3.99
N VAL A 78 2.37 -8.07 -3.23
CA VAL A 78 3.34 -8.02 -2.14
C VAL A 78 4.72 -7.78 -2.75
N ALA A 79 5.38 -6.72 -2.29
CA ALA A 79 6.74 -6.41 -2.73
C ALA A 79 7.77 -7.00 -1.78
N ARG A 80 7.47 -6.99 -0.48
CA ARG A 80 8.38 -7.56 0.50
C ARG A 80 7.64 -7.89 1.78
N VAL A 81 8.27 -8.74 2.58
CA VAL A 81 7.78 -9.11 3.91
C VAL A 81 8.81 -8.64 4.92
N ASP A 82 8.39 -7.85 5.89
CA ASP A 82 9.25 -7.46 6.99
C ASP A 82 9.05 -8.43 8.15
N ARG A 83 10.15 -8.80 8.78
CA ARG A 83 10.13 -9.72 9.91
C ARG A 83 10.75 -9.06 11.12
N ASP A 84 10.28 -9.44 12.31
CA ASP A 84 10.87 -8.94 13.55
C ASP A 84 12.12 -9.76 13.90
N ALA A 85 12.70 -9.45 15.05
CA ALA A 85 13.94 -10.11 15.48
C ALA A 85 13.76 -11.61 15.69
N ARG A 86 12.53 -12.07 15.86
CA ARG A 86 12.21 -13.48 16.06
C ARG A 86 11.84 -14.17 14.75
N GLY A 87 11.91 -13.47 13.63
CA GLY A 87 11.57 -14.02 12.33
C GLY A 87 10.10 -14.04 12.01
N LEU A 88 9.26 -13.46 12.86
CA LEU A 88 7.82 -13.42 12.62
C LEU A 88 7.46 -12.23 11.74
N ALA A 89 6.47 -12.43 10.88
CA ALA A 89 6.01 -11.35 10.01
C ALA A 89 5.47 -10.20 10.85
N LYS A 90 5.86 -8.98 10.51
CA LYS A 90 5.38 -7.77 11.19
C LYS A 90 4.81 -6.76 10.22
N GLY A 91 5.02 -6.94 8.93
CA GLY A 91 4.46 -6.04 7.94
C GLY A 91 4.73 -6.49 6.53
N LEU A 92 3.94 -5.95 5.61
CA LEU A 92 4.06 -6.21 4.19
C LEU A 92 4.19 -4.90 3.43
N GLY A 93 5.19 -4.80 2.57
CA GLY A 93 5.24 -3.73 1.58
C GLY A 93 4.42 -4.17 0.38
N VAL A 94 3.47 -3.34 -0.03
CA VAL A 94 2.61 -3.61 -1.19
C VAL A 94 2.91 -2.59 -2.26
N SER A 95 3.13 -3.07 -3.48
CA SER A 95 3.37 -2.22 -4.64
C SER A 95 2.12 -2.22 -5.50
N PHE A 96 1.63 -1.04 -5.89
CA PHE A 96 0.41 -0.94 -6.68
C PHE A 96 0.69 -1.17 -8.15
N ALA A 97 -0.23 -1.90 -8.80
CA ALA A 97 -0.17 -2.13 -10.24
C ALA A 97 -0.99 -1.05 -10.92
N GLU A 98 -0.30 -0.22 -11.68
CA GLU A 98 -0.94 0.94 -12.29
C GLU A 98 -2.03 0.56 -13.28
N VAL A 99 -1.78 -0.48 -14.05
CA VAL A 99 -2.73 -0.86 -15.09
C VAL A 99 -4.00 -1.49 -14.55
N ASP A 100 -3.94 -2.07 -13.36
CA ASP A 100 -5.08 -2.79 -12.79
C ASP A 100 -5.93 -1.94 -11.86
N THR A 101 -5.46 -0.77 -11.49
CA THR A 101 -6.20 0.13 -10.61
C THR A 101 -6.99 1.10 -11.48
N GLN A 102 -8.26 1.25 -11.17
CA GLN A 102 -9.13 2.13 -11.95
C GLN A 102 -8.71 3.58 -11.80
N MET A 103 -8.96 4.35 -12.84
CA MET A 103 -8.54 5.75 -12.87
C MET A 103 -9.12 6.56 -11.72
N ARG A 104 -10.39 6.37 -11.41
CA ARG A 104 -11.00 7.13 -10.32
C ARG A 104 -10.35 6.81 -8.97
N ASP A 105 -9.88 5.57 -8.79
CA ASP A 105 -9.20 5.18 -7.55
C ASP A 105 -7.82 5.81 -7.49
N LYS A 106 -7.12 5.86 -8.62
CA LYS A 106 -5.84 6.56 -8.70
C LYS A 106 -6.01 8.04 -8.40
N GLU A 107 -7.06 8.65 -8.92
CA GLU A 107 -7.30 10.08 -8.70
C GLU A 107 -7.65 10.36 -7.24
N ALA A 108 -8.43 9.48 -6.63
CA ALA A 108 -8.75 9.63 -5.21
C ALA A 108 -7.48 9.55 -4.37
N LEU A 109 -6.61 8.58 -4.68
CA LEU A 109 -5.36 8.42 -3.97
C LEU A 109 -4.47 9.65 -4.14
N ARG A 110 -4.30 10.12 -5.37
CA ARG A 110 -3.48 11.32 -5.64
C ARG A 110 -4.03 12.54 -4.93
N GLY A 111 -5.34 12.72 -4.95
CA GLY A 111 -5.98 13.84 -4.27
C GLY A 111 -5.75 13.80 -2.76
N PHE A 112 -5.87 12.63 -2.17
CA PHE A 112 -5.62 12.47 -0.74
C PHE A 112 -4.15 12.79 -0.41
N LEU A 113 -3.22 12.23 -1.17
CA LEU A 113 -1.80 12.42 -0.90
C LEU A 113 -1.40 13.88 -1.08
N SER A 114 -1.95 14.54 -2.08
CA SER A 114 -1.68 15.94 -2.34
C SER A 114 -2.15 16.82 -1.19
N ALA A 115 -3.32 16.54 -0.66
CA ALA A 115 -3.88 17.31 0.46
C ALA A 115 -3.16 17.02 1.76
N ALA A 116 -2.61 15.82 1.92
CA ALA A 116 -1.92 15.43 3.14
C ALA A 116 -0.46 15.87 3.17
N ALA A 117 0.10 16.21 2.03
CA ALA A 117 1.54 16.55 1.94
C ALA A 117 1.85 17.91 2.53
#